data_54c56abe0d85c6fa30611cc35b92b498
#
_entry.id   54c56abe0d85c6fa30611cc35b92b498
#
_cell.length_a   1.000
_cell.length_b   1.000
_cell.length_c   1.000
_cell.angle_alpha   90.00
_cell.angle_beta   90.00
_cell.angle_gamma   90.00
#
_symmetry.space_group_name_H-M   'P 1'
#
loop_
_entity.id
_entity.type
_entity.pdbx_description
1 polymer ?
#
loop_
_entity_poly.entity_id
_entity_poly.type
_entity_poly.pdbx_seq_one_letter_code
_entity_poly.pdbx_strand_id
1 'polypeptide(L)'
;LPINLAPVAPRGPVSGAILHCGKLLVPWGEPRRADLTFSVAKPYLALLAGVAFDRGLLPEVDQPVCLRLPGIGFDSEHNRRVTWAHLLQQTSEWEGECFGVPDQVDRYRTVQFQSKPPTGKKGDPRPLQAPGAYWEYNDVRINQLSLALLHLFGSALPQVFDSEIMRPLGASDDWRWVGYDNSWIDLNGSRVQSVSGGSHWGGGVSINSLDQARIGQLLLDGGRHEG
;
A
#
# COMPACT_ATOMS: atom_id res chain seq x y z
N LEU A 1 1.24 6.35 -21.42
CA LEU A 1 1.48 5.24 -20.50
C LEU A 1 0.48 4.14 -20.79
N PRO A 2 0.86 2.85 -20.70
CA PRO A 2 -0.10 1.76 -20.82
C PRO A 2 -1.17 1.91 -19.74
N ILE A 3 -2.42 1.67 -20.10
CA ILE A 3 -3.56 1.86 -19.18
C ILE A 3 -3.53 0.81 -18.06
N ASN A 4 -3.04 -0.40 -18.36
CA ASN A 4 -2.94 -1.50 -17.40
C ASN A 4 -1.53 -2.10 -17.42
N LEU A 5 -0.92 -2.22 -16.26
CA LEU A 5 0.38 -2.88 -16.03
C LEU A 5 0.23 -4.24 -15.34
N ALA A 6 -1.00 -4.61 -14.96
CA ALA A 6 -1.30 -5.88 -14.33
C ALA A 6 -2.77 -6.28 -14.56
N PRO A 7 -3.13 -7.55 -14.32
CA PRO A 7 -4.49 -8.03 -14.53
C PRO A 7 -5.54 -7.25 -13.74
N VAL A 8 -6.68 -7.01 -14.37
CA VAL A 8 -7.90 -6.45 -13.74
C VAL A 8 -9.02 -7.45 -13.93
N ALA A 9 -9.51 -8.01 -12.84
CA ALA A 9 -10.65 -8.94 -12.87
C ALA A 9 -12.00 -8.20 -12.93
N PRO A 10 -13.02 -8.78 -13.55
CA PRO A 10 -14.39 -8.27 -13.48
C PRO A 10 -14.86 -8.18 -12.02
N ARG A 11 -15.58 -7.11 -11.70
CA ARG A 11 -16.13 -6.90 -10.36
C ARG A 11 -17.44 -7.63 -10.18
N GLY A 12 -17.69 -8.11 -8.97
CA GLY A 12 -18.95 -8.67 -8.54
C GLY A 12 -20.03 -7.61 -8.20
N PRO A 13 -21.20 -8.06 -7.75
CA PRO A 13 -22.24 -7.19 -7.24
C PRO A 13 -21.77 -6.47 -5.96
N VAL A 14 -22.46 -5.40 -5.58
CA VAL A 14 -22.21 -4.70 -4.32
C VAL A 14 -22.40 -5.67 -3.16
N SER A 15 -21.32 -5.89 -2.42
CA SER A 15 -21.24 -6.83 -1.31
C SER A 15 -20.68 -6.17 -0.07
N GLY A 16 -21.02 -6.69 1.10
CA GLY A 16 -20.48 -6.18 2.35
C GLY A 16 -20.86 -7.03 3.55
N ALA A 17 -20.36 -6.60 4.71
CA ALA A 17 -20.66 -7.22 6.00
C ALA A 17 -20.63 -6.16 7.11
N ILE A 18 -21.45 -6.36 8.14
CA ILE A 18 -21.42 -5.60 9.39
C ILE A 18 -21.04 -6.55 10.51
N LEU A 19 -19.98 -6.18 11.25
CA LEU A 19 -19.64 -6.83 12.51
C LEU A 19 -20.02 -5.91 13.67
N HIS A 20 -20.38 -6.54 14.80
CA HIS A 20 -20.57 -5.86 16.07
C HIS A 20 -20.02 -6.75 17.18
N CYS A 21 -19.12 -6.23 17.98
CA CYS A 21 -18.42 -6.97 19.03
C CYS A 21 -17.83 -8.30 18.53
N GLY A 22 -17.15 -8.27 17.38
CA GLY A 22 -16.52 -9.44 16.74
C GLY A 22 -17.50 -10.43 16.10
N LYS A 23 -18.81 -10.20 16.14
CA LYS A 23 -19.83 -11.08 15.57
C LYS A 23 -20.40 -10.52 14.27
N LEU A 24 -20.52 -11.39 13.27
CA LEU A 24 -21.18 -11.05 12.02
C LEU A 24 -22.68 -10.85 12.23
N LEU A 25 -23.18 -9.62 12.04
CA LEU A 25 -24.61 -9.32 12.14
C LEU A 25 -25.31 -9.48 10.78
N VAL A 26 -24.80 -8.83 9.75
CA VAL A 26 -25.46 -8.74 8.45
C VAL A 26 -24.43 -8.87 7.33
N PRO A 27 -24.46 -9.95 6.56
CA PRO A 27 -23.81 -10.02 5.27
C PRO A 27 -24.82 -9.69 4.16
N TRP A 28 -24.35 -9.11 3.04
CA TRP A 28 -25.18 -8.91 1.84
C TRP A 28 -24.37 -9.08 0.55
N GLY A 29 -25.06 -9.30 -0.57
CA GLY A 29 -24.44 -9.59 -1.86
C GLY A 29 -23.69 -10.93 -1.86
N GLU A 30 -22.50 -10.95 -2.41
CA GLU A 30 -21.58 -12.09 -2.44
C GLU A 30 -20.39 -11.85 -1.48
N PRO A 31 -20.59 -11.87 -0.16
CA PRO A 31 -19.60 -11.39 0.80
C PRO A 31 -18.33 -12.27 0.88
N ARG A 32 -18.37 -13.49 0.34
CA ARG A 32 -17.22 -14.40 0.23
C ARG A 32 -16.47 -14.28 -1.09
N ARG A 33 -16.97 -13.50 -2.04
CA ARG A 33 -16.29 -13.27 -3.30
C ARG A 33 -15.12 -12.30 -3.09
N ALA A 34 -13.95 -12.68 -3.55
CA ALA A 34 -12.78 -11.80 -3.56
C ALA A 34 -12.86 -10.82 -4.72
N ASP A 35 -12.98 -9.55 -4.42
CA ASP A 35 -12.98 -8.45 -5.38
C ASP A 35 -11.82 -7.48 -5.12
N LEU A 36 -11.42 -6.76 -6.17
CA LEU A 36 -10.33 -5.79 -6.10
C LEU A 36 -10.72 -4.60 -5.20
N THR A 37 -9.89 -4.32 -4.20
CA THR A 37 -10.14 -3.28 -3.19
C THR A 37 -9.60 -1.91 -3.56
N PHE A 38 -8.85 -1.82 -4.66
CA PHE A 38 -8.19 -0.59 -5.10
C PHE A 38 -7.33 0.03 -3.98
N SER A 39 -7.61 1.28 -3.61
CA SER A 39 -6.80 2.03 -2.65
C SER A 39 -6.91 1.59 -1.20
N VAL A 40 -7.80 0.65 -0.88
CA VAL A 40 -7.83 0.00 0.44
C VAL A 40 -6.55 -0.84 0.69
N ALA A 41 -5.77 -1.14 -0.35
CA ALA A 41 -4.43 -1.71 -0.19
C ALA A 41 -3.47 -0.80 0.62
N LYS A 42 -3.68 0.52 0.65
CA LYS A 42 -2.82 1.46 1.40
C LYS A 42 -2.86 1.25 2.91
N PRO A 43 -4.04 1.14 3.57
CA PRO A 43 -4.11 0.70 4.96
C PRO A 43 -3.39 -0.62 5.25
N TYR A 44 -3.39 -1.57 4.32
CA TYR A 44 -2.69 -2.84 4.50
C TYR A 44 -1.17 -2.65 4.50
N LEU A 45 -0.63 -1.74 3.69
CA LEU A 45 0.78 -1.35 3.78
C LEU A 45 1.10 -0.69 5.13
N ALA A 46 0.19 0.13 5.65
CA ALA A 46 0.36 0.74 6.98
C ALA A 46 0.36 -0.33 8.09
N LEU A 47 -0.50 -1.35 8.00
CA LEU A 47 -0.48 -2.49 8.93
C LEU A 47 0.85 -3.25 8.85
N LEU A 48 1.39 -3.48 7.65
CA LEU A 48 2.70 -4.09 7.48
C LEU A 48 3.83 -3.23 8.07
N ALA A 49 3.74 -1.90 7.95
CA ALA A 49 4.69 -1.02 8.64
C ALA A 49 4.58 -1.16 10.17
N GLY A 50 3.37 -1.34 10.71
CA GLY A 50 3.14 -1.68 12.12
C GLY A 50 3.80 -3.00 12.51
N VAL A 51 3.63 -4.05 11.72
CA VAL A 51 4.33 -5.34 11.91
C VAL A 51 5.84 -5.16 11.88
N ALA A 52 6.38 -4.35 10.97
CA ALA A 52 7.81 -4.05 10.92
C ALA A 52 8.29 -3.32 12.19
N PHE A 53 7.47 -2.43 12.73
CA PHE A 53 7.73 -1.76 14.01
C PHE A 53 7.77 -2.78 15.16
N ASP A 54 6.77 -3.63 15.30
CA ASP A 54 6.69 -4.65 16.35
C ASP A 54 7.84 -5.65 16.30
N ARG A 55 8.33 -5.96 15.11
CA ARG A 55 9.51 -6.81 14.90
C ARG A 55 10.84 -6.10 15.10
N GLY A 56 10.85 -4.81 15.43
CA GLY A 56 12.07 -4.00 15.56
C GLY A 56 12.79 -3.72 14.25
N LEU A 57 12.18 -4.05 13.10
CA LEU A 57 12.74 -3.74 11.77
C LEU A 57 12.63 -2.25 11.47
N LEU A 58 11.63 -1.59 12.02
CA LEU A 58 11.34 -0.16 11.85
C LEU A 58 11.08 0.49 13.22
N PRO A 59 12.10 0.65 14.09
CA PRO A 59 11.90 1.15 15.46
C PRO A 59 11.48 2.62 15.52
N GLU A 60 11.78 3.41 14.48
CA GLU A 60 11.47 4.84 14.42
C GLU A 60 10.99 5.22 13.02
N VAL A 61 9.74 5.65 12.91
CA VAL A 61 9.12 6.04 11.62
C VAL A 61 9.65 7.37 11.07
N ASP A 62 10.24 8.21 11.92
CA ASP A 62 10.83 9.49 11.53
C ASP A 62 12.26 9.36 11.00
N GLN A 63 12.84 8.16 11.01
CA GLN A 63 14.13 7.91 10.39
C GLN A 63 14.05 8.00 8.88
N PRO A 64 15.05 8.61 8.20
CA PRO A 64 15.18 8.53 6.75
C PRO A 64 15.29 7.09 6.26
N VAL A 65 14.53 6.79 5.18
CA VAL A 65 14.49 5.45 4.59
C VAL A 65 15.86 5.00 4.11
N CYS A 66 16.67 5.91 3.54
CA CYS A 66 18.01 5.63 3.01
C CYS A 66 18.99 5.08 4.06
N LEU A 67 18.76 5.35 5.35
CA LEU A 67 19.64 4.83 6.42
C LEU A 67 19.54 3.30 6.58
N ARG A 68 18.40 2.72 6.19
CA ARG A 68 18.19 1.26 6.24
C ARG A 68 18.23 0.62 4.87
N LEU A 69 17.82 1.34 3.84
CA LEU A 69 17.61 0.85 2.49
C LEU A 69 18.31 1.77 1.47
N PRO A 70 19.63 1.73 1.39
CA PRO A 70 20.36 2.44 0.32
C PRO A 70 20.10 1.79 -1.04
N GLY A 71 20.17 2.56 -2.12
CA GLY A 71 20.15 2.04 -3.50
C GLY A 71 18.79 1.73 -4.08
N ILE A 72 17.68 2.05 -3.38
CA ILE A 72 16.32 1.78 -3.88
C ILE A 72 15.51 3.07 -4.14
N GLY A 73 16.20 4.15 -4.56
CA GLY A 73 15.56 5.42 -4.93
C GLY A 73 15.50 6.46 -3.81
N PHE A 74 16.25 6.29 -2.72
CA PHE A 74 16.28 7.25 -1.60
C PHE A 74 17.66 7.93 -1.44
N ASP A 75 18.55 7.85 -2.44
CA ASP A 75 19.93 8.32 -2.28
C ASP A 75 20.19 9.73 -2.83
N SER A 76 19.25 10.30 -3.61
CA SER A 76 19.40 11.68 -4.11
C SER A 76 19.43 12.68 -2.95
N GLU A 77 19.96 13.88 -3.19
CA GLU A 77 19.97 14.96 -2.19
C GLU A 77 18.58 15.27 -1.65
N HIS A 78 17.58 15.20 -2.50
CA HIS A 78 16.18 15.40 -2.12
C HIS A 78 15.63 14.19 -1.36
N ASN A 79 15.70 12.98 -1.95
CA ASN A 79 15.04 11.79 -1.42
C ASN A 79 15.67 11.24 -0.13
N ARG A 80 16.96 11.54 0.15
CA ARG A 80 17.61 11.11 1.40
C ARG A 80 16.99 11.67 2.66
N ARG A 81 16.15 12.70 2.53
CA ARG A 81 15.40 13.32 3.63
C ARG A 81 14.01 12.70 3.83
N VAL A 82 13.59 11.82 2.94
CA VAL A 82 12.29 11.14 3.03
C VAL A 82 12.33 10.12 4.15
N THR A 83 11.41 10.25 5.12
CA THR A 83 11.24 9.31 6.23
C THR A 83 10.12 8.31 5.95
N TRP A 84 10.04 7.25 6.72
CA TRP A 84 8.94 6.30 6.68
C TRP A 84 7.60 6.98 7.00
N ALA A 85 7.57 7.90 7.97
CA ALA A 85 6.39 8.71 8.27
C ALA A 85 5.92 9.51 7.06
N HIS A 86 6.84 10.13 6.31
CA HIS A 86 6.48 10.87 5.10
C HIS A 86 5.83 9.97 4.03
N LEU A 87 6.31 8.74 3.85
CA LEU A 87 5.71 7.78 2.93
C LEU A 87 4.32 7.34 3.39
N LEU A 88 4.17 6.98 4.67
CA LEU A 88 2.92 6.54 5.27
C LEU A 88 1.84 7.64 5.26
N GLN A 89 2.24 8.90 5.44
CA GLN A 89 1.34 10.06 5.45
C GLN A 89 1.09 10.66 4.06
N GLN A 90 1.73 10.12 3.01
CA GLN A 90 1.70 10.67 1.63
C GLN A 90 2.20 12.13 1.55
N THR A 91 3.18 12.47 2.37
CA THR A 91 3.87 13.77 2.38
C THR A 91 5.32 13.67 1.92
N SER A 92 5.70 12.55 1.30
CA SER A 92 7.10 12.25 0.99
C SER A 92 7.73 13.20 -0.02
N GLU A 93 6.93 13.76 -0.96
CA GLU A 93 7.47 14.52 -2.09
C GLU A 93 8.62 13.79 -2.79
N TRP A 94 8.65 12.45 -2.66
CA TRP A 94 9.62 11.59 -3.31
C TRP A 94 9.60 11.80 -4.82
N GLU A 95 10.77 11.84 -5.42
CA GLU A 95 10.94 11.96 -6.87
C GLU A 95 11.61 10.71 -7.42
N GLY A 96 11.15 10.28 -8.58
CA GLY A 96 11.76 9.16 -9.28
C GLY A 96 10.78 8.40 -10.14
N GLU A 97 11.17 7.19 -10.46
CA GLU A 97 10.39 6.24 -11.23
C GLU A 97 10.30 4.91 -10.47
N CYS A 98 9.09 4.40 -10.33
CA CYS A 98 8.85 3.09 -9.74
C CYS A 98 8.25 2.17 -10.80
N PHE A 99 8.99 1.14 -11.21
CA PHE A 99 8.59 0.18 -12.24
C PHE A 99 8.13 0.81 -13.55
N GLY A 100 8.92 1.73 -14.10
CA GLY A 100 8.64 2.41 -15.37
C GLY A 100 7.54 3.48 -15.28
N VAL A 101 7.09 3.83 -14.08
CA VAL A 101 6.08 4.88 -13.87
C VAL A 101 6.70 6.04 -13.08
N PRO A 102 6.94 7.21 -13.72
CA PRO A 102 7.42 8.39 -13.02
C PRO A 102 6.40 8.91 -12.01
N ASP A 103 6.83 9.40 -10.85
CA ASP A 103 5.96 9.98 -9.83
C ASP A 103 5.19 11.20 -10.34
N GLN A 104 5.76 11.93 -11.31
CA GLN A 104 5.14 13.09 -11.94
C GLN A 104 3.77 12.79 -12.56
N VAL A 105 3.55 11.59 -13.10
CA VAL A 105 2.27 11.25 -13.77
C VAL A 105 1.08 11.30 -12.82
N ASP A 106 1.33 11.26 -11.53
CA ASP A 106 0.28 11.28 -10.50
C ASP A 106 0.31 12.55 -9.63
N ARG A 107 1.18 13.54 -9.98
CA ARG A 107 1.16 14.87 -9.36
C ARG A 107 -0.13 15.62 -9.72
N TYR A 108 -0.59 16.46 -8.82
CA TYR A 108 -1.87 17.18 -8.94
C TYR A 108 -3.10 16.27 -9.13
N ARG A 109 -3.01 15.03 -8.68
CA ARG A 109 -4.15 14.12 -8.72
C ARG A 109 -5.26 14.61 -7.80
N THR A 110 -6.45 14.79 -8.36
CA THR A 110 -7.66 15.07 -7.59
C THR A 110 -8.19 13.79 -6.95
N VAL A 111 -8.53 13.86 -5.68
CA VAL A 111 -9.26 12.79 -4.97
C VAL A 111 -10.59 13.33 -4.48
N GLN A 112 -11.59 12.45 -4.42
CA GLN A 112 -12.91 12.78 -3.90
C GLN A 112 -12.79 13.27 -2.45
N PHE A 113 -13.57 14.27 -2.08
CA PHE A 113 -13.57 14.89 -0.75
C PHE A 113 -12.31 15.68 -0.36
N GLN A 114 -11.44 15.97 -1.30
CA GLN A 114 -10.33 16.87 -1.05
C GLN A 114 -10.85 18.28 -0.73
N SER A 115 -10.40 18.86 0.39
CA SER A 115 -10.88 20.18 0.86
C SER A 115 -10.48 21.33 -0.05
N LYS A 116 -9.36 21.18 -0.77
CA LYS A 116 -8.90 22.14 -1.76
C LYS A 116 -8.50 21.40 -3.03
N PRO A 117 -9.01 21.80 -4.21
CA PRO A 117 -8.57 21.21 -5.45
C PRO A 117 -7.09 21.55 -5.69
N PRO A 118 -6.34 20.68 -6.40
CA PRO A 118 -4.97 20.99 -6.80
C PRO A 118 -4.95 22.21 -7.75
N THR A 119 -3.86 22.95 -7.72
CA THR A 119 -3.68 24.18 -8.52
C THR A 119 -3.25 23.89 -9.97
N GLY A 120 -2.89 22.64 -10.28
CA GLY A 120 -2.48 22.18 -11.61
C GLY A 120 -3.33 21.01 -12.10
N LYS A 121 -3.09 20.60 -13.33
CA LYS A 121 -3.70 19.40 -13.92
C LYS A 121 -2.86 18.17 -13.58
N LYS A 122 -3.53 17.04 -13.41
CA LYS A 122 -2.84 15.77 -13.15
C LYS A 122 -1.74 15.50 -14.19
N GLY A 123 -0.53 15.25 -13.68
CA GLY A 123 0.67 15.01 -14.49
C GLY A 123 1.45 16.27 -14.88
N ASP A 124 0.97 17.47 -14.54
CA ASP A 124 1.73 18.70 -14.78
C ASP A 124 3.04 18.68 -13.96
N PRO A 125 4.14 19.20 -14.51
CA PRO A 125 5.37 19.39 -13.75
C PRO A 125 5.17 20.48 -12.69
N ARG A 126 5.76 20.27 -11.52
CA ARG A 126 5.92 21.29 -10.48
C ARG A 126 7.21 21.07 -9.71
N PRO A 127 7.79 22.13 -9.12
CA PRO A 127 8.86 21.96 -8.14
C PRO A 127 8.36 21.11 -6.96
N LEU A 128 9.21 20.21 -6.47
CA LEU A 128 8.94 19.47 -5.24
C LEU A 128 9.14 20.40 -4.03
N GLN A 129 8.32 20.19 -3.02
CA GLN A 129 8.52 20.81 -1.72
C GLN A 129 9.44 19.93 -0.85
N ALA A 130 9.83 20.42 0.30
CA ALA A 130 10.55 19.61 1.25
C ALA A 130 9.71 18.40 1.69
N PRO A 131 10.30 17.20 1.86
CA PRO A 131 9.58 16.07 2.44
C PRO A 131 8.92 16.46 3.76
N GLY A 132 7.66 16.07 3.92
CA GLY A 132 6.79 16.45 5.05
C GLY A 132 5.97 17.73 4.85
N ALA A 133 6.31 18.58 3.90
CA ALA A 133 5.67 19.90 3.74
C ALA A 133 4.41 19.90 2.88
N TYR A 134 4.20 18.88 2.04
CA TYR A 134 3.08 18.86 1.10
C TYR A 134 2.44 17.48 1.00
N TRP A 135 1.15 17.42 1.22
CA TRP A 135 0.37 16.21 1.05
C TRP A 135 -0.09 16.06 -0.40
N GLU A 136 0.16 14.91 -0.99
CA GLU A 136 -0.29 14.59 -2.34
C GLU A 136 -0.62 13.11 -2.46
N TYR A 137 -1.84 12.81 -2.92
CA TYR A 137 -2.24 11.44 -3.20
C TYR A 137 -1.55 10.95 -4.48
N ASN A 138 -0.53 10.11 -4.32
CA ASN A 138 0.33 9.66 -5.42
C ASN A 138 0.61 8.16 -5.31
N ASP A 139 0.05 7.37 -6.24
CA ASP A 139 0.18 5.91 -6.19
C ASP A 139 1.59 5.42 -6.55
N VAL A 140 2.40 6.19 -7.28
CA VAL A 140 3.80 5.83 -7.54
C VAL A 140 4.60 5.85 -6.24
N ARG A 141 4.38 6.87 -5.40
CA ARG A 141 5.03 7.00 -4.08
C ARG A 141 4.57 5.91 -3.10
N ILE A 142 3.31 5.47 -3.22
CA ILE A 142 2.81 4.32 -2.45
C ILE A 142 3.41 3.01 -2.95
N ASN A 143 3.64 2.85 -4.24
CA ASN A 143 4.37 1.69 -4.77
C ASN A 143 5.83 1.69 -4.32
N GLN A 144 6.43 2.87 -4.16
CA GLN A 144 7.77 3.01 -3.58
C GLN A 144 7.79 2.63 -2.07
N LEU A 145 6.73 2.93 -1.31
CA LEU A 145 6.56 2.42 0.05
C LEU A 145 6.46 0.89 0.06
N SER A 146 5.68 0.31 -0.85
CA SER A 146 5.57 -1.15 -0.99
C SER A 146 6.93 -1.79 -1.26
N LEU A 147 7.70 -1.25 -2.19
CA LEU A 147 9.06 -1.70 -2.51
C LEU A 147 9.98 -1.59 -1.29
N ALA A 148 9.92 -0.47 -0.57
CA ALA A 148 10.71 -0.25 0.63
C ALA A 148 10.39 -1.27 1.74
N LEU A 149 9.11 -1.53 2.00
CA LEU A 149 8.69 -2.54 2.97
C LEU A 149 9.12 -3.95 2.54
N LEU A 150 9.04 -4.29 1.26
CA LEU A 150 9.52 -5.57 0.73
C LEU A 150 11.00 -5.78 1.03
N HIS A 151 11.83 -4.77 0.78
CA HIS A 151 13.26 -4.82 1.10
C HIS A 151 13.51 -4.87 2.61
N LEU A 152 12.73 -4.14 3.40
CA LEU A 152 12.86 -4.13 4.86
C LEU A 152 12.57 -5.50 5.49
N PHE A 153 11.52 -6.19 5.02
CA PHE A 153 11.20 -7.54 5.47
C PHE A 153 12.14 -8.61 4.90
N GLY A 154 12.78 -8.35 3.75
CA GLY A 154 13.53 -9.36 3.02
C GLY A 154 12.66 -10.52 2.52
N SER A 155 11.36 -10.31 2.36
CA SER A 155 10.35 -11.31 2.00
C SER A 155 9.20 -10.67 1.24
N ALA A 156 8.51 -11.46 0.41
CA ALA A 156 7.33 -11.00 -0.33
C ALA A 156 6.24 -10.49 0.64
N LEU A 157 5.74 -9.27 0.41
CA LEU A 157 4.73 -8.68 1.29
C LEU A 157 3.45 -9.53 1.42
N PRO A 158 2.95 -10.24 0.38
CA PRO A 158 1.83 -11.17 0.56
C PRO A 158 2.12 -12.28 1.56
N GLN A 159 3.35 -12.79 1.65
CA GLN A 159 3.73 -13.82 2.63
C GLN A 159 3.71 -13.25 4.06
N VAL A 160 4.25 -12.05 4.25
CA VAL A 160 4.23 -11.36 5.55
C VAL A 160 2.79 -11.03 5.95
N PHE A 161 1.99 -10.52 5.02
CA PHE A 161 0.59 -10.19 5.27
C PHE A 161 -0.23 -11.44 5.64
N ASP A 162 0.03 -12.56 4.98
CA ASP A 162 -0.57 -13.85 5.30
C ASP A 162 -0.23 -14.29 6.72
N SER A 163 1.07 -14.40 7.03
CA SER A 163 1.55 -14.98 8.30
C SER A 163 1.23 -14.10 9.52
N GLU A 164 1.27 -12.76 9.36
CA GLU A 164 1.15 -11.84 10.49
C GLU A 164 -0.26 -11.28 10.69
N ILE A 165 -1.09 -11.29 9.64
CA ILE A 165 -2.41 -10.65 9.68
C ILE A 165 -3.50 -11.63 9.27
N MET A 166 -3.45 -12.19 8.06
CA MET A 166 -4.58 -12.93 7.53
C MET A 166 -4.84 -14.24 8.27
N ARG A 167 -3.82 -15.05 8.47
CA ARG A 167 -3.96 -16.31 9.23
C ARG A 167 -4.35 -16.09 10.68
N PRO A 168 -3.70 -15.22 11.47
CA PRO A 168 -4.13 -14.94 12.84
C PRO A 168 -5.59 -14.53 12.93
N LEU A 169 -6.09 -13.73 11.97
CA LEU A 169 -7.48 -13.31 11.91
C LEU A 169 -8.47 -14.40 11.44
N GLY A 170 -7.99 -15.58 11.09
CA GLY A 170 -8.83 -16.63 10.52
C GLY A 170 -9.45 -16.25 9.17
N ALA A 171 -8.73 -15.49 8.37
CA ALA A 171 -9.16 -15.13 7.03
C ALA A 171 -9.15 -16.33 6.08
N SER A 172 -9.89 -16.23 4.98
CA SER A 172 -9.89 -17.26 3.93
C SER A 172 -8.60 -17.21 3.09
N ASP A 173 -8.36 -18.25 2.30
CA ASP A 173 -7.23 -18.33 1.37
C ASP A 173 -7.53 -17.73 -0.01
N ASP A 174 -8.71 -17.12 -0.21
CA ASP A 174 -9.19 -16.64 -1.51
C ASP A 174 -8.62 -15.27 -1.90
N TRP A 175 -7.90 -14.59 -1.01
CA TRP A 175 -7.33 -13.30 -1.30
C TRP A 175 -6.06 -13.39 -2.16
N ARG A 176 -5.73 -12.30 -2.86
CA ARG A 176 -4.51 -12.14 -3.67
C ARG A 176 -4.00 -10.72 -3.55
N TRP A 177 -2.69 -10.56 -3.55
CA TRP A 177 -2.04 -9.26 -3.67
C TRP A 177 -1.01 -9.33 -4.79
N VAL A 178 -1.22 -8.56 -5.85
CA VAL A 178 -0.48 -8.65 -7.10
C VAL A 178 0.15 -7.30 -7.43
N GLY A 179 1.39 -7.32 -7.91
CA GLY A 179 2.11 -6.16 -8.45
C GLY A 179 1.90 -5.98 -9.95
N TYR A 180 2.80 -5.24 -10.58
CA TYR A 180 2.84 -5.06 -12.03
C TYR A 180 3.65 -6.17 -12.70
N ASP A 181 3.42 -6.41 -13.98
CA ASP A 181 4.15 -7.43 -14.74
C ASP A 181 5.66 -7.19 -14.77
N ASN A 182 6.08 -5.93 -14.64
CA ASN A 182 7.48 -5.48 -14.58
C ASN A 182 7.97 -5.18 -13.15
N SER A 183 7.20 -5.45 -12.09
CA SER A 183 7.60 -5.17 -10.71
C SER A 183 8.34 -6.31 -10.01
N TRP A 184 8.95 -7.19 -10.78
CA TRP A 184 9.78 -8.27 -10.27
C TRP A 184 11.20 -7.79 -10.01
N ILE A 185 11.70 -8.05 -8.81
CA ILE A 185 13.07 -7.75 -8.39
C ILE A 185 13.81 -9.00 -7.96
N ASP A 186 15.12 -8.95 -7.96
CA ASP A 186 15.93 -9.93 -7.23
C ASP A 186 16.04 -9.48 -5.77
N LEU A 187 15.66 -10.36 -4.87
CA LEU A 187 15.75 -10.14 -3.44
C LEU A 187 16.52 -11.32 -2.83
N ASN A 188 17.78 -11.11 -2.45
CA ASN A 188 18.64 -12.15 -1.88
C ASN A 188 18.75 -13.42 -2.74
N GLY A 189 18.86 -13.24 -4.06
CA GLY A 189 18.96 -14.36 -5.02
C GLY A 189 17.63 -15.03 -5.37
N SER A 190 16.52 -14.49 -4.92
CA SER A 190 15.17 -14.97 -5.26
C SER A 190 14.40 -13.91 -6.02
N ARG A 191 13.69 -14.31 -7.07
CA ARG A 191 12.83 -13.42 -7.84
C ARG A 191 11.51 -13.19 -7.11
N VAL A 192 11.26 -11.97 -6.65
CA VAL A 192 10.10 -11.58 -5.85
C VAL A 192 9.36 -10.43 -6.51
N GLN A 193 8.03 -10.47 -6.50
CA GLN A 193 7.21 -9.37 -7.02
C GLN A 193 6.95 -8.32 -5.94
N SER A 194 7.26 -7.06 -6.21
CA SER A 194 6.76 -5.94 -5.45
C SER A 194 5.29 -5.70 -5.79
N VAL A 195 4.44 -5.69 -4.78
CA VAL A 195 2.99 -5.57 -4.97
C VAL A 195 2.52 -4.13 -5.10
N SER A 196 1.44 -3.91 -5.83
CA SER A 196 0.85 -2.58 -6.00
C SER A 196 0.14 -2.12 -4.73
N GLY A 197 0.40 -0.87 -4.31
CA GLY A 197 -0.25 -0.25 -3.16
C GLY A 197 -1.60 0.40 -3.46
N GLY A 198 -2.14 0.31 -4.70
CA GLY A 198 -3.35 1.04 -5.00
C GLY A 198 -4.18 0.59 -6.20
N SER A 199 -3.67 -0.22 -7.09
CA SER A 199 -4.36 -0.70 -8.32
C SER A 199 -4.68 0.38 -9.36
N HIS A 200 -4.01 1.53 -9.33
CA HIS A 200 -4.27 2.59 -10.32
C HIS A 200 -3.97 2.14 -11.74
N TRP A 201 -2.95 1.31 -11.93
CA TRP A 201 -2.53 0.72 -13.22
C TRP A 201 -2.69 -0.80 -13.25
N GLY A 202 -3.56 -1.35 -12.40
CA GLY A 202 -3.77 -2.78 -12.22
C GLY A 202 -3.05 -3.35 -11.01
N GLY A 203 -3.17 -4.66 -10.79
CA GLY A 203 -2.69 -5.31 -9.57
C GLY A 203 -3.47 -4.89 -8.31
N GLY A 204 -2.82 -4.93 -7.16
CA GLY A 204 -3.42 -4.59 -5.86
C GLY A 204 -4.04 -5.80 -5.17
N VAL A 205 -4.83 -5.53 -4.13
CA VAL A 205 -5.44 -6.57 -3.29
C VAL A 205 -6.84 -6.92 -3.77
N SER A 206 -7.05 -8.19 -4.02
CA SER A 206 -8.39 -8.79 -4.14
C SER A 206 -8.67 -9.59 -2.87
N ILE A 207 -9.76 -9.28 -2.18
CA ILE A 207 -10.13 -9.86 -0.89
C ILE A 207 -11.65 -9.78 -0.72
N ASN A 208 -12.23 -10.72 -0.01
CA ASN A 208 -13.67 -10.74 0.23
C ASN A 208 -14.09 -9.79 1.38
N SER A 209 -15.38 -9.45 1.42
CA SER A 209 -15.90 -8.48 2.40
C SER A 209 -15.82 -8.98 3.84
N LEU A 210 -15.88 -10.29 4.11
CA LEU A 210 -15.77 -10.84 5.45
C LEU A 210 -14.37 -10.70 5.99
N ASP A 211 -13.35 -10.95 5.15
CA ASP A 211 -11.96 -10.81 5.55
C ASP A 211 -11.57 -9.33 5.71
N GLN A 212 -12.10 -8.44 4.85
CA GLN A 212 -11.97 -7.00 5.08
C GLN A 212 -12.58 -6.56 6.42
N ALA A 213 -13.73 -7.13 6.79
CA ALA A 213 -14.37 -6.82 8.05
C ALA A 213 -13.54 -7.31 9.27
N ARG A 214 -12.83 -8.45 9.16
CA ARG A 214 -11.88 -8.90 10.19
C ARG A 214 -10.70 -7.93 10.36
N ILE A 215 -10.15 -7.45 9.24
CA ILE A 215 -9.10 -6.41 9.28
C ILE A 215 -9.66 -5.12 9.89
N GLY A 216 -10.89 -4.74 9.55
CA GLY A 216 -11.57 -3.60 10.17
C GLY A 216 -11.72 -3.76 11.68
N GLN A 217 -12.04 -4.97 12.16
CA GLN A 217 -12.09 -5.28 13.60
C GLN A 217 -10.70 -5.16 14.24
N LEU A 218 -9.65 -5.70 13.60
CA LEU A 218 -8.27 -5.54 14.08
C LEU A 218 -7.89 -4.06 14.28
N LEU A 219 -8.24 -3.20 13.33
CA LEU A 219 -7.99 -1.76 13.43
C LEU A 219 -8.79 -1.12 14.56
N LEU A 220 -10.05 -1.53 14.74
CA LEU A 220 -10.92 -1.04 15.82
C LEU A 220 -10.37 -1.45 17.19
N ASP A 221 -9.76 -2.61 17.31
CA ASP A 221 -9.14 -3.15 18.52
C ASP A 221 -7.70 -2.63 18.72
N GLY A 222 -7.29 -1.58 17.99
CA GLY A 222 -5.98 -0.94 18.11
C GLY A 222 -4.81 -1.81 17.63
N GLY A 223 -5.06 -2.69 16.67
CA GLY A 223 -4.06 -3.60 16.11
C GLY A 223 -3.80 -4.85 16.96
N ARG A 224 -4.64 -5.14 17.92
CA ARG A 224 -4.50 -6.30 18.83
C ARG A 224 -5.49 -7.40 18.47
N HIS A 225 -5.01 -8.64 18.48
CA HIS A 225 -5.81 -9.83 18.24
C HIS A 225 -5.39 -10.93 19.21
N GLU A 226 -6.37 -11.46 20.00
CA GLU A 226 -6.20 -12.58 20.96
C GLU A 226 -5.06 -12.42 21.98
N GLY A 227 -4.73 -11.18 22.39
CA GLY A 227 -3.67 -10.96 23.40
C GLY A 227 -3.45 -9.51 23.75
#